data_5c985d161705cdcf8b0867e3a45357fe
#
_entry.id   5c985d161705cdcf8b0867e3a45357fe
#
_cell.length_a   1.000
_cell.length_b   1.000
_cell.length_c   1.000
_cell.angle_alpha   90.00
_cell.angle_beta   90.00
_cell.angle_gamma   90.00
#
_symmetry.space_group_name_H-M   'P 1'
#
loop_
_entity.id
_entity.type
_entity.pdbx_description
1 polymer ?
#
loop_
_entity_poly.entity_id
_entity_poly.type
_entity_poly.pdbx_seq_one_letter_code
_entity_poly.pdbx_strand_id
1 'polypeptide(L)'
;MLKFDFWLKIMLYLVVTPTKVLLFSKEETMIKFIERNKEIISTLSIVALVTVLSNGANADSGLDTKNNLSLEQAQTSETTSKEVFLVSKAKKLESFENKVSLTDLELKELLSLVGFKGKDLVVAWAVAKKESNGRPLAFNGNHKTGDSSYGMFQINMIDNLGPDRRTKFDLESNAELFNPVKNAEIAYYMTNGGDDWSSWKGITPRTKYWMAKFPK
;
A
#
# COMPACT_ATOMS: atom_id res chain seq x y z
N MET A 1 23.52 19.54 -18.95
CA MET A 1 22.94 18.93 -17.76
C MET A 1 21.40 19.03 -17.71
N LEU A 2 20.76 20.12 -18.12
CA LEU A 2 19.28 20.27 -18.10
C LEU A 2 18.50 19.35 -19.07
N LYS A 3 19.09 18.91 -20.19
CA LYS A 3 18.40 18.06 -21.18
C LYS A 3 18.23 16.60 -20.74
N PHE A 4 19.13 16.06 -19.91
CA PHE A 4 19.08 14.68 -19.44
C PHE A 4 17.95 14.49 -18.41
N ASP A 5 17.77 15.47 -17.55
CA ASP A 5 16.72 15.47 -16.51
C ASP A 5 15.31 15.56 -17.13
N PHE A 6 15.15 16.31 -18.21
CA PHE A 6 13.89 16.43 -18.96
C PHE A 6 13.50 15.10 -19.64
N TRP A 7 14.43 14.40 -20.26
CA TRP A 7 14.20 13.10 -20.92
C TRP A 7 13.93 11.97 -19.91
N LEU A 8 14.59 11.99 -18.76
CA LEU A 8 14.34 11.04 -17.68
C LEU A 8 12.92 11.21 -17.11
N LYS A 9 12.46 12.46 -16.96
CA LYS A 9 11.08 12.79 -16.55
C LYS A 9 10.05 12.30 -17.57
N ILE A 10 10.31 12.45 -18.87
CA ILE A 10 9.42 11.95 -19.93
C ILE A 10 9.41 10.42 -19.98
N MET A 11 10.54 9.75 -19.84
CA MET A 11 10.63 8.30 -19.86
C MET A 11 9.90 7.66 -18.66
N LEU A 12 10.05 8.21 -17.46
CA LEU A 12 9.28 7.82 -16.28
C LEU A 12 7.77 8.00 -16.47
N TYR A 13 7.37 9.07 -17.14
CA TYR A 13 5.99 9.37 -17.46
C TYR A 13 5.35 8.36 -18.43
N LEU A 14 6.09 7.93 -19.45
CA LEU A 14 5.62 6.99 -20.48
C LEU A 14 5.55 5.53 -19.97
N VAL A 15 6.42 5.16 -19.02
CA VAL A 15 6.47 3.80 -18.47
C VAL A 15 5.38 3.54 -17.41
N VAL A 16 4.95 4.58 -16.68
CA VAL A 16 4.05 4.42 -15.54
C VAL A 16 2.56 4.52 -15.91
N THR A 17 2.20 5.16 -17.04
CA THR A 17 0.78 5.36 -17.39
C THR A 17 0.48 5.24 -18.88
N PRO A 18 0.26 4.03 -19.41
CA PRO A 18 -0.21 3.89 -20.79
C PRO A 18 -1.66 4.35 -21.02
N THR A 19 -2.45 4.61 -19.96
CA THR A 19 -3.90 4.85 -20.09
C THR A 19 -4.49 6.07 -19.38
N LYS A 20 -3.71 6.82 -18.56
CA LYS A 20 -4.18 8.07 -17.93
C LYS A 20 -3.10 9.13 -17.94
N VAL A 21 -3.30 10.21 -18.70
CA VAL A 21 -2.49 11.42 -18.63
C VAL A 21 -2.85 12.16 -17.34
N LEU A 22 -2.16 11.83 -16.24
CA LEU A 22 -2.21 12.60 -15.01
C LEU A 22 -1.20 13.74 -15.13
N LEU A 23 -1.69 14.95 -15.36
CA LEU A 23 -0.90 16.18 -15.29
C LEU A 23 -0.57 16.46 -13.82
N PHE A 24 0.62 16.06 -13.38
CA PHE A 24 1.15 16.46 -12.07
C PHE A 24 1.53 17.94 -12.13
N SER A 25 0.75 18.78 -11.47
CA SER A 25 0.94 20.24 -11.47
C SER A 25 2.02 20.73 -10.49
N LYS A 26 2.61 19.85 -9.66
CA LYS A 26 3.65 20.21 -8.68
C LYS A 26 4.73 19.14 -8.56
N GLU A 27 5.96 19.58 -8.54
CA GLU A 27 7.17 18.75 -8.38
C GLU A 27 7.15 17.92 -7.07
N GLU A 28 6.63 18.48 -5.99
CA GLU A 28 6.41 17.79 -4.71
C GLU A 28 5.48 16.57 -4.80
N THR A 29 4.41 16.66 -5.58
CA THR A 29 3.46 15.54 -5.76
C THR A 29 4.11 14.38 -6.49
N MET A 30 4.99 14.68 -7.45
CA MET A 30 5.73 13.67 -8.20
C MET A 30 6.80 12.99 -7.33
N ILE A 31 7.50 13.73 -6.49
CA ILE A 31 8.49 13.17 -5.55
C ILE A 31 7.82 12.22 -4.56
N LYS A 32 6.71 12.63 -3.96
CA LYS A 32 5.93 11.78 -3.05
C LYS A 32 5.36 10.52 -3.73
N PHE A 33 4.93 10.63 -4.99
CA PHE A 33 4.50 9.48 -5.78
C PHE A 33 5.68 8.51 -6.03
N ILE A 34 6.86 9.01 -6.38
CA ILE A 34 8.06 8.20 -6.59
C ILE A 34 8.50 7.53 -5.29
N GLU A 35 8.49 8.23 -4.17
CA GLU A 35 8.85 7.66 -2.87
C GLU A 35 7.88 6.57 -2.41
N ARG A 36 6.56 6.80 -2.58
CA ARG A 36 5.54 5.79 -2.25
C ARG A 36 5.62 4.53 -3.11
N ASN A 37 6.07 4.67 -4.35
CA ASN A 37 6.17 3.57 -5.32
C ASN A 37 7.62 3.20 -5.66
N LYS A 38 8.60 3.62 -4.85
CA LYS A 38 10.04 3.45 -5.15
C LYS A 38 10.44 2.00 -5.41
N GLU A 39 9.83 1.04 -4.72
CA GLU A 39 10.11 -0.37 -4.94
C GLU A 39 9.58 -0.86 -6.30
N ILE A 40 8.39 -0.42 -6.70
CA ILE A 40 7.81 -0.74 -8.01
C ILE A 40 8.61 -0.05 -9.12
N ILE A 41 8.96 1.22 -8.93
CA ILE A 41 9.72 2.02 -9.91
C ILE A 41 11.14 1.51 -10.06
N SER A 42 11.80 1.10 -8.96
CA SER A 42 13.15 0.52 -9.03
C SER A 42 13.16 -0.82 -9.78
N THR A 43 12.14 -1.65 -9.54
CA THR A 43 11.99 -2.95 -10.23
C THR A 43 11.74 -2.77 -11.73
N LEU A 44 10.82 -1.86 -12.11
CA LEU A 44 10.54 -1.53 -13.51
C LEU A 44 11.76 -0.94 -14.23
N SER A 45 12.57 -0.13 -13.55
CA SER A 45 13.79 0.46 -14.12
C SER A 45 14.87 -0.60 -14.38
N ILE A 46 15.00 -1.60 -13.51
CA ILE A 46 15.92 -2.72 -13.67
C ILE A 46 15.50 -3.59 -14.86
N VAL A 47 14.22 -3.89 -15.03
CA VAL A 47 13.71 -4.69 -16.15
C VAL A 47 13.89 -3.97 -17.48
N ALA A 48 13.61 -2.67 -17.53
CA ALA A 48 13.87 -1.87 -18.74
C ALA A 48 15.37 -1.87 -19.11
N LEU A 49 16.26 -1.81 -18.12
CA LEU A 49 17.71 -1.85 -18.35
C LEU A 49 18.16 -3.22 -18.85
N VAL A 50 17.66 -4.32 -18.26
CA VAL A 50 17.98 -5.70 -18.67
C VAL A 50 17.46 -5.97 -20.08
N THR A 51 16.25 -5.50 -20.44
CA THR A 51 15.70 -5.70 -21.80
C THR A 51 16.51 -4.95 -22.87
N VAL A 52 17.02 -3.75 -22.55
CA VAL A 52 17.86 -2.97 -23.44
C VAL A 52 19.24 -3.64 -23.61
N LEU A 53 19.82 -4.18 -22.55
CA LEU A 53 21.10 -4.88 -22.58
C LEU A 53 21.01 -6.22 -23.31
N SER A 54 19.92 -6.99 -23.12
CA SER A 54 19.73 -8.29 -23.81
C SER A 54 19.44 -8.16 -25.31
N ASN A 55 18.82 -7.06 -25.75
CA ASN A 55 18.56 -6.78 -27.17
C ASN A 55 19.73 -6.10 -27.89
N GLY A 56 20.73 -5.58 -27.15
CA GLY A 56 21.92 -4.92 -27.69
C GLY A 56 23.13 -5.85 -27.92
N ALA A 57 23.08 -7.09 -27.45
CA ALA A 57 24.25 -8.01 -27.46
C ALA A 57 24.15 -9.11 -28.54
N ASN A 58 23.73 -8.76 -29.79
CA ASN A 58 23.94 -9.62 -30.96
C ASN A 58 25.06 -9.04 -31.81
N ALA A 59 26.29 -9.12 -31.30
CA ALA A 59 27.51 -8.98 -32.08
C ALA A 59 28.61 -9.90 -31.50
N ASP A 60 28.70 -11.06 -32.11
CA ASP A 60 29.90 -11.90 -32.34
C ASP A 60 31.03 -11.86 -31.30
N SER A 61 31.13 -12.89 -30.44
CA SER A 61 32.38 -13.56 -30.08
C SER A 61 32.11 -14.83 -29.28
N GLY A 62 32.43 -15.99 -29.83
CA GLY A 62 32.35 -17.26 -29.09
C GLY A 62 33.41 -17.32 -27.99
N LEU A 63 32.99 -17.60 -26.78
CA LEU A 63 33.70 -18.38 -25.75
C LEU A 63 32.74 -18.64 -24.54
N ASP A 64 32.65 -19.92 -24.14
CA ASP A 64 32.18 -20.49 -22.88
C ASP A 64 30.99 -19.79 -22.15
N THR A 65 29.75 -19.97 -22.68
CA THR A 65 28.55 -19.31 -22.16
C THR A 65 27.55 -20.25 -21.46
N LYS A 66 27.86 -21.51 -21.20
CA LYS A 66 26.85 -22.47 -20.70
C LYS A 66 26.48 -22.32 -19.23
N ASN A 67 27.33 -21.76 -18.38
CA ASN A 67 27.05 -21.64 -16.93
C ASN A 67 26.46 -20.28 -16.53
N ASN A 68 26.60 -19.24 -17.32
CA ASN A 68 26.04 -17.93 -17.02
C ASN A 68 24.54 -17.81 -17.43
N LEU A 69 24.13 -18.54 -18.48
CA LEU A 69 22.77 -18.48 -19.01
C LEU A 69 21.71 -19.03 -18.04
N SER A 70 22.05 -20.02 -17.22
CA SER A 70 21.11 -20.62 -16.25
C SER A 70 20.84 -19.73 -15.03
N LEU A 71 21.83 -18.95 -14.59
CA LEU A 71 21.68 -17.99 -13.48
C LEU A 71 20.91 -16.74 -13.90
N GLU A 72 21.14 -16.21 -15.08
CA GLU A 72 20.38 -15.07 -15.63
C GLU A 72 18.92 -15.43 -15.89
N GLN A 73 18.64 -16.59 -16.43
CA GLN A 73 17.26 -17.06 -16.66
C GLN A 73 16.49 -17.28 -15.36
N ALA A 74 17.15 -17.80 -14.30
CA ALA A 74 16.53 -17.97 -12.99
C ALA A 74 16.22 -16.60 -12.32
N GLN A 75 17.16 -15.65 -12.37
CA GLN A 75 16.95 -14.30 -11.84
C GLN A 75 15.87 -13.53 -12.59
N THR A 76 15.80 -13.64 -13.91
CA THR A 76 14.78 -12.99 -14.73
C THR A 76 13.39 -13.55 -14.45
N SER A 77 13.25 -14.85 -14.26
CA SER A 77 11.96 -15.50 -13.96
C SER A 77 11.44 -15.13 -12.57
N GLU A 78 12.31 -15.02 -11.57
CA GLU A 78 11.94 -14.62 -10.20
C GLU A 78 11.50 -13.15 -10.13
N THR A 79 12.21 -12.26 -10.84
CA THR A 79 11.87 -10.85 -10.94
C THR A 79 10.51 -10.63 -11.60
N THR A 80 10.26 -11.31 -12.72
CA THR A 80 8.97 -11.24 -13.43
C THR A 80 7.81 -11.74 -12.58
N SER A 81 8.01 -12.82 -11.83
CA SER A 81 7.01 -13.37 -10.90
C SER A 81 6.67 -12.40 -9.77
N LYS A 82 7.66 -11.74 -9.19
CA LYS A 82 7.48 -10.72 -8.15
C LYS A 82 6.75 -9.49 -8.66
N GLU A 83 7.04 -9.02 -9.86
CA GLU A 83 6.34 -7.90 -10.49
C GLU A 83 4.87 -8.19 -10.76
N VAL A 84 4.58 -9.34 -11.35
CA VAL A 84 3.19 -9.77 -11.59
C VAL A 84 2.41 -9.83 -10.29
N PHE A 85 3.02 -10.33 -9.21
CA PHE A 85 2.43 -10.35 -7.88
C PHE A 85 2.15 -8.94 -7.34
N LEU A 86 3.10 -8.00 -7.45
CA LEU A 86 2.93 -6.63 -6.97
C LEU A 86 1.84 -5.87 -7.74
N VAL A 87 1.80 -6.01 -9.06
CA VAL A 87 0.76 -5.43 -9.91
C VAL A 87 -0.63 -6.00 -9.56
N SER A 88 -0.72 -7.31 -9.38
CA SER A 88 -1.96 -7.97 -8.96
C SER A 88 -2.43 -7.48 -7.58
N LYS A 89 -1.51 -7.36 -6.63
CA LYS A 89 -1.79 -6.82 -5.29
C LYS A 89 -2.28 -5.38 -5.35
N ALA A 90 -1.61 -4.51 -6.12
CA ALA A 90 -2.01 -3.11 -6.28
C ALA A 90 -3.41 -2.97 -6.88
N LYS A 91 -3.70 -3.71 -7.95
CA LYS A 91 -5.02 -3.75 -8.59
C LYS A 91 -6.11 -4.25 -7.63
N LYS A 92 -5.78 -5.22 -6.79
CA LYS A 92 -6.72 -5.73 -5.79
C LYS A 92 -6.99 -4.69 -4.70
N LEU A 93 -5.98 -3.98 -4.19
CA LEU A 93 -6.15 -2.87 -3.25
C LEU A 93 -7.03 -1.77 -3.86
N GLU A 94 -6.77 -1.35 -5.10
CA GLU A 94 -7.58 -0.35 -5.81
C GLU A 94 -9.07 -0.73 -5.81
N SER A 95 -9.39 -2.01 -5.93
CA SER A 95 -10.77 -2.50 -5.90
C SER A 95 -11.49 -2.30 -4.58
N PHE A 96 -10.74 -2.04 -3.49
CA PHE A 96 -11.29 -1.75 -2.17
C PHE A 96 -11.48 -0.26 -1.89
N GLU A 97 -10.77 0.65 -2.57
CA GLU A 97 -10.68 2.07 -2.20
C GLU A 97 -12.04 2.78 -2.04
N ASN A 98 -13.01 2.41 -2.87
CA ASN A 98 -14.34 3.05 -2.88
C ASN A 98 -15.43 2.16 -2.27
N LYS A 99 -15.08 1.09 -1.54
CA LYS A 99 -16.08 0.23 -0.91
C LYS A 99 -16.70 0.90 0.30
N VAL A 100 -18.02 1.03 0.28
CA VAL A 100 -18.82 1.60 1.37
C VAL A 100 -19.15 0.57 2.46
N SER A 101 -19.02 -0.71 2.13
CA SER A 101 -19.19 -1.84 3.06
C SER A 101 -18.24 -2.97 2.71
N LEU A 102 -17.86 -3.76 3.71
CA LEU A 102 -17.04 -4.94 3.59
C LEU A 102 -17.71 -6.11 4.30
N THR A 103 -17.71 -7.26 3.64
CA THR A 103 -17.98 -8.54 4.31
C THR A 103 -16.80 -8.91 5.21
N ASP A 104 -16.99 -9.87 6.10
CA ASP A 104 -15.93 -10.35 6.99
C ASP A 104 -14.73 -10.94 6.24
N LEU A 105 -14.98 -11.59 5.11
CA LEU A 105 -13.93 -12.13 4.24
C LEU A 105 -13.20 -11.02 3.47
N GLU A 106 -13.91 -10.03 2.95
CA GLU A 106 -13.29 -8.86 2.30
C GLU A 106 -12.44 -8.05 3.26
N LEU A 107 -12.90 -7.86 4.49
CA LEU A 107 -12.10 -7.21 5.54
C LEU A 107 -10.81 -8.01 5.82
N LYS A 108 -10.90 -9.34 5.98
CA LYS A 108 -9.73 -10.21 6.14
C LYS A 108 -8.77 -10.09 4.95
N GLU A 109 -9.29 -10.13 3.72
CA GLU A 109 -8.49 -10.00 2.50
C GLU A 109 -7.78 -8.65 2.42
N LEU A 110 -8.49 -7.54 2.64
CA LEU A 110 -7.92 -6.20 2.65
C LEU A 110 -6.78 -6.09 3.66
N LEU A 111 -6.99 -6.52 4.90
CA LEU A 111 -5.97 -6.45 5.95
C LEU A 111 -4.74 -7.31 5.62
N SER A 112 -4.93 -8.48 4.99
CA SER A 112 -3.84 -9.31 4.51
C SER A 112 -3.05 -8.63 3.38
N LEU A 113 -3.74 -7.97 2.43
CA LEU A 113 -3.12 -7.22 1.34
C LEU A 113 -2.32 -6.02 1.85
N VAL A 114 -2.79 -5.33 2.89
CA VAL A 114 -2.08 -4.21 3.53
C VAL A 114 -0.79 -4.68 4.20
N GLY A 115 -0.77 -5.91 4.75
CA GLY A 115 0.46 -6.48 5.28
C GLY A 115 0.31 -7.24 6.59
N PHE A 116 -0.84 -7.20 7.25
CA PHE A 116 -1.07 -8.01 8.46
C PHE A 116 -1.02 -9.50 8.14
N LYS A 117 -0.36 -10.29 8.99
CA LYS A 117 -0.15 -11.74 8.77
C LYS A 117 -0.40 -12.54 10.04
N GLY A 118 -0.71 -13.82 9.87
CA GLY A 118 -0.80 -14.76 10.98
C GLY A 118 -1.67 -14.25 12.14
N LYS A 119 -1.11 -14.20 13.34
CA LYS A 119 -1.80 -13.73 14.55
C LYS A 119 -2.20 -12.24 14.47
N ASP A 120 -1.35 -11.41 13.85
CA ASP A 120 -1.58 -9.96 13.77
C ASP A 120 -2.75 -9.65 12.84
N LEU A 121 -2.96 -10.44 11.79
CA LEU A 121 -4.15 -10.36 10.95
C LEU A 121 -5.43 -10.65 11.74
N VAL A 122 -5.40 -11.67 12.61
CA VAL A 122 -6.55 -11.99 13.48
C VAL A 122 -6.85 -10.84 14.44
N VAL A 123 -5.82 -10.24 15.03
CA VAL A 123 -5.96 -9.10 15.95
C VAL A 123 -6.47 -7.87 15.19
N ALA A 124 -5.89 -7.53 14.05
CA ALA A 124 -6.30 -6.38 13.23
C ALA A 124 -7.77 -6.49 12.82
N TRP A 125 -8.20 -7.66 12.33
CA TRP A 125 -9.58 -7.92 12.00
C TRP A 125 -10.50 -7.74 13.22
N ALA A 126 -10.12 -8.29 14.37
CA ALA A 126 -10.89 -8.21 15.60
C ALA A 126 -11.00 -6.76 16.13
N VAL A 127 -9.93 -5.96 15.99
CA VAL A 127 -9.95 -4.54 16.37
C VAL A 127 -10.88 -3.76 15.43
N ALA A 128 -10.79 -3.92 14.12
CA ALA A 128 -11.70 -3.28 13.17
C ALA A 128 -13.17 -3.65 13.45
N LYS A 129 -13.45 -4.91 13.78
CA LYS A 129 -14.78 -5.37 14.21
C LYS A 129 -15.23 -4.74 15.54
N LYS A 130 -14.31 -4.62 16.49
CA LYS A 130 -14.57 -3.98 17.80
C LYS A 130 -14.91 -2.51 17.65
N GLU A 131 -14.17 -1.78 16.81
CA GLU A 131 -14.26 -0.32 16.70
C GLU A 131 -15.47 0.12 15.87
N SER A 132 -15.73 -0.54 14.76
CA SER A 132 -16.76 -0.10 13.81
C SER A 132 -17.63 -1.21 13.23
N ASN A 133 -17.47 -2.45 13.68
CA ASN A 133 -17.97 -3.64 12.99
C ASN A 133 -17.40 -3.80 11.56
N GLY A 134 -16.20 -3.27 11.31
CA GLY A 134 -15.52 -3.32 10.01
C GLY A 134 -16.09 -2.37 8.95
N ARG A 135 -16.87 -1.35 9.35
CA ARG A 135 -17.53 -0.42 8.43
C ARG A 135 -16.58 0.69 7.97
N PRO A 136 -16.33 0.83 6.64
CA PRO A 136 -15.48 1.89 6.10
C PRO A 136 -15.99 3.30 6.41
N LEU A 137 -17.30 3.52 6.32
CA LEU A 137 -17.93 4.83 6.53
C LEU A 137 -18.33 5.10 7.98
N ALA A 138 -17.76 4.36 8.95
CA ALA A 138 -18.05 4.62 10.35
C ALA A 138 -17.46 5.97 10.79
N PHE A 139 -18.29 6.78 11.44
CA PHE A 139 -17.90 8.06 12.04
C PHE A 139 -18.43 8.17 13.45
N ASN A 140 -17.56 8.58 14.37
CA ASN A 140 -17.93 8.96 15.72
C ASN A 140 -17.49 10.41 15.95
N GLY A 141 -18.45 11.34 15.98
CA GLY A 141 -18.25 12.78 16.17
C GLY A 141 -18.83 13.26 17.50
N ASN A 142 -18.58 12.54 18.58
CA ASN A 142 -19.13 12.91 19.89
C ASN A 142 -18.37 14.07 20.52
N HIS A 143 -18.82 15.28 20.29
CA HIS A 143 -18.23 16.50 20.84
C HIS A 143 -18.18 16.55 22.39
N LYS A 144 -19.05 15.80 23.09
CA LYS A 144 -19.04 15.76 24.57
C LYS A 144 -17.86 14.97 25.11
N THR A 145 -17.43 13.95 24.38
CA THR A 145 -16.25 13.13 24.76
C THR A 145 -15.00 13.55 24.04
N GLY A 146 -15.09 14.58 23.17
CA GLY A 146 -14.00 15.02 22.34
C GLY A 146 -13.57 13.98 21.31
N ASP A 147 -14.51 13.21 20.75
CA ASP A 147 -14.20 12.16 19.78
C ASP A 147 -14.47 12.65 18.35
N SER A 148 -13.52 12.39 17.45
CA SER A 148 -13.63 12.64 16.01
C SER A 148 -12.94 11.52 15.27
N SER A 149 -13.58 10.33 15.24
CA SER A 149 -12.98 9.08 14.80
C SER A 149 -13.59 8.58 13.51
N TYR A 150 -12.74 8.14 12.58
CA TYR A 150 -13.09 7.83 11.20
C TYR A 150 -12.72 6.40 10.79
N GLY A 151 -13.59 5.80 10.00
CA GLY A 151 -13.35 4.56 9.28
C GLY A 151 -13.35 3.30 10.14
N MET A 152 -12.86 2.20 9.56
CA MET A 152 -12.93 0.87 10.15
C MET A 152 -12.23 0.77 11.50
N PHE A 153 -11.07 1.42 11.63
CA PHE A 153 -10.26 1.41 12.84
C PHE A 153 -10.57 2.58 13.78
N GLN A 154 -11.55 3.43 13.45
CA GLN A 154 -11.90 4.62 14.25
C GLN A 154 -10.66 5.45 14.60
N ILE A 155 -9.92 5.85 13.56
CA ILE A 155 -8.73 6.70 13.71
C ILE A 155 -9.18 8.07 14.19
N ASN A 156 -8.76 8.45 15.40
CA ASN A 156 -9.17 9.70 16.03
C ASN A 156 -8.41 10.90 15.44
N MET A 157 -9.14 11.94 15.07
CA MET A 157 -8.64 13.16 14.42
C MET A 157 -9.00 14.43 15.21
N ILE A 158 -9.13 14.27 16.54
CA ILE A 158 -9.49 15.40 17.42
C ILE A 158 -8.31 16.36 17.62
N ASP A 159 -8.61 17.63 17.80
CA ASP A 159 -7.69 18.71 18.16
C ASP A 159 -6.39 18.66 17.34
N ASN A 160 -5.24 18.70 17.98
CA ASN A 160 -3.92 18.66 17.34
C ASN A 160 -3.62 17.30 16.66
N LEU A 161 -4.28 16.22 17.07
CA LEU A 161 -4.09 14.91 16.41
C LEU A 161 -4.52 14.93 14.94
N GLY A 162 -5.56 15.69 14.61
CA GLY A 162 -6.05 15.81 13.24
C GLY A 162 -5.01 16.41 12.29
N PRO A 163 -4.55 17.65 12.51
CA PRO A 163 -3.50 18.27 11.70
C PRO A 163 -2.21 17.44 11.64
N ASP A 164 -1.74 16.92 12.77
CA ASP A 164 -0.50 16.12 12.84
C ASP A 164 -0.63 14.85 12.00
N ARG A 165 -1.74 14.12 12.10
CA ARG A 165 -1.99 12.91 11.32
C ARG A 165 -2.21 13.20 9.83
N ARG A 166 -2.89 14.30 9.48
CA ARG A 166 -3.00 14.70 8.06
C ARG A 166 -1.62 14.95 7.46
N THR A 167 -0.78 15.71 8.14
CA THR A 167 0.60 15.95 7.68
C THR A 167 1.40 14.67 7.58
N LYS A 168 1.32 13.82 8.62
CA LYS A 168 2.10 12.57 8.69
C LYS A 168 1.72 11.56 7.62
N PHE A 169 0.44 11.44 7.32
CA PHE A 169 -0.11 10.43 6.39
C PHE A 169 -0.52 11.01 5.04
N ASP A 170 -0.14 12.26 4.76
CA ASP A 170 -0.44 12.95 3.49
C ASP A 170 -1.93 12.91 3.14
N LEU A 171 -2.77 13.32 4.11
CA LEU A 171 -4.20 13.40 3.93
C LEU A 171 -4.61 14.85 3.67
N GLU A 172 -5.33 15.10 2.58
CA GLU A 172 -5.92 16.41 2.30
C GLU A 172 -7.06 16.74 3.26
N SER A 173 -7.81 15.72 3.69
CA SER A 173 -8.92 15.86 4.63
C SER A 173 -9.10 14.60 5.51
N ASN A 174 -9.82 14.76 6.62
CA ASN A 174 -10.19 13.62 7.47
C ASN A 174 -11.11 12.63 6.73
N ALA A 175 -11.84 13.07 5.70
CA ALA A 175 -12.76 12.23 4.93
C ALA A 175 -12.03 11.11 4.17
N GLU A 176 -10.74 11.27 3.88
CA GLU A 176 -9.96 10.22 3.25
C GLU A 176 -9.80 8.96 4.11
N LEU A 177 -10.00 9.08 5.41
CA LEU A 177 -10.04 7.93 6.33
C LEU A 177 -11.29 7.05 6.15
N PHE A 178 -12.26 7.45 5.32
CA PHE A 178 -13.35 6.58 4.89
C PHE A 178 -12.94 5.64 3.74
N ASN A 179 -11.80 5.91 3.06
CA ASN A 179 -11.20 4.95 2.16
C ASN A 179 -10.66 3.76 2.98
N PRO A 180 -11.18 2.54 2.80
CA PRO A 180 -10.81 1.40 3.63
C PRO A 180 -9.34 1.01 3.48
N VAL A 181 -8.73 1.22 2.31
CA VAL A 181 -7.30 0.94 2.10
C VAL A 181 -6.45 1.89 2.93
N LYS A 182 -6.65 3.21 2.80
CA LYS A 182 -5.93 4.22 3.59
C LYS A 182 -6.10 4.01 5.10
N ASN A 183 -7.33 3.72 5.53
CA ASN A 183 -7.63 3.48 6.94
C ASN A 183 -6.87 2.27 7.50
N ALA A 184 -6.80 1.17 6.72
CA ALA A 184 -6.08 -0.03 7.10
C ALA A 184 -4.55 0.18 7.06
N GLU A 185 -4.00 0.87 6.05
CA GLU A 185 -2.58 1.21 5.94
C GLU A 185 -2.10 2.07 7.11
N ILE A 186 -2.89 3.08 7.49
CA ILE A 186 -2.58 3.92 8.64
C ILE A 186 -2.62 3.11 9.94
N ALA A 187 -3.60 2.22 10.11
CA ALA A 187 -3.64 1.33 11.26
C ALA A 187 -2.43 0.37 11.30
N TYR A 188 -2.03 -0.18 10.16
CA TYR A 188 -0.83 -1.00 10.02
C TYR A 188 0.43 -0.24 10.46
N TYR A 189 0.59 1.00 9.98
CA TYR A 189 1.69 1.87 10.40
C TYR A 189 1.66 2.19 11.90
N MET A 190 0.48 2.59 12.43
CA MET A 190 0.32 2.98 13.85
C MET A 190 0.55 1.82 14.82
N THR A 191 0.37 0.59 14.35
CA THR A 191 0.60 -0.63 15.14
C THR A 191 1.98 -1.23 14.93
N ASN A 192 2.87 -0.58 14.18
CA ASN A 192 4.17 -1.16 13.79
C ASN A 192 4.00 -2.58 13.19
N GLY A 193 3.10 -2.71 12.21
CA GLY A 193 2.83 -3.99 11.56
C GLY A 193 1.91 -4.95 12.31
N GLY A 194 1.38 -4.54 13.46
CA GLY A 194 0.51 -5.35 14.32
C GLY A 194 1.10 -5.66 15.71
N ASP A 195 2.32 -5.19 15.99
CA ASP A 195 3.01 -5.44 17.27
C ASP A 195 2.45 -4.59 18.43
N ASP A 196 2.05 -3.33 18.15
CA ASP A 196 1.58 -2.38 19.17
C ASP A 196 0.14 -1.93 18.95
N TRP A 197 -0.76 -2.40 19.80
CA TRP A 197 -2.18 -2.03 19.82
C TRP A 197 -2.54 -1.05 20.93
N SER A 198 -1.58 -0.35 21.54
CA SER A 198 -1.80 0.60 22.65
C SER A 198 -2.77 1.71 22.29
N SER A 199 -2.72 2.24 21.05
CA SER A 199 -3.66 3.24 20.53
C SER A 199 -5.13 2.78 20.56
N TRP A 200 -5.39 1.47 20.59
CA TRP A 200 -6.71 0.84 20.70
C TRP A 200 -6.94 0.14 22.05
N LYS A 201 -6.20 0.57 23.10
CA LYS A 201 -6.27 0.02 24.46
C LYS A 201 -5.82 -1.45 24.55
N GLY A 202 -5.00 -1.91 23.61
CA GLY A 202 -4.51 -3.27 23.57
C GLY A 202 -5.58 -4.32 23.26
N ILE A 203 -5.30 -5.57 23.67
CA ILE A 203 -6.20 -6.70 23.46
C ILE A 203 -7.19 -6.82 24.62
N THR A 204 -8.33 -6.16 24.48
CA THR A 204 -9.41 -6.17 25.46
C THR A 204 -10.25 -7.47 25.42
N PRO A 205 -11.11 -7.75 26.42
CA PRO A 205 -12.07 -8.87 26.33
C PRO A 205 -12.95 -8.81 25.08
N ARG A 206 -13.36 -7.63 24.63
CA ARG A 206 -14.15 -7.43 23.40
C ARG A 206 -13.33 -7.75 22.15
N THR A 207 -12.03 -7.44 22.15
CA THR A 207 -11.12 -7.85 21.06
C THR A 207 -11.02 -9.37 21.00
N LYS A 208 -10.83 -10.05 22.14
CA LYS A 208 -10.78 -11.53 22.23
C LYS A 208 -12.07 -12.18 21.72
N TYR A 209 -13.22 -11.59 22.05
CA TYR A 209 -14.52 -12.06 21.54
C TYR A 209 -14.56 -12.05 20.00
N TRP A 210 -14.05 -10.99 19.36
CA TRP A 210 -14.01 -10.93 17.90
C TRP A 210 -12.93 -11.84 17.31
N MET A 211 -11.76 -11.98 17.96
CA MET A 211 -10.73 -12.93 17.51
C MET A 211 -11.27 -14.35 17.39
N ALA A 212 -12.12 -14.78 18.32
CA ALA A 212 -12.77 -16.10 18.27
C ALA A 212 -13.74 -16.27 17.08
N LYS A 213 -14.16 -15.17 16.45
CA LYS A 213 -15.05 -15.13 15.28
C LYS A 213 -14.33 -14.86 13.96
N PHE A 214 -13.01 -14.84 13.97
CA PHE A 214 -12.22 -14.61 12.78
C PHE A 214 -12.61 -15.61 11.68
N PRO A 215 -12.88 -15.16 10.43
CA PRO A 215 -13.30 -16.03 9.36
C PRO A 215 -12.16 -16.99 8.96
N LYS A 216 -12.52 -18.26 8.86
CA LYS A 216 -11.58 -19.35 8.46
C LYS A 216 -11.20 -19.24 6.99
#